data_8bd244d61a28781f0673dbcb2d70d1f5
#
_entry.id   8bd244d61a28781f0673dbcb2d70d1f5
#
_cell.length_a   1.000
_cell.length_b   1.000
_cell.length_c   1.000
_cell.angle_alpha   90.00
_cell.angle_beta   90.00
_cell.angle_gamma   90.00
#
_symmetry.space_group_name_H-M   'P 1'
#
loop_
_entity.id
_entity.type
_entity.pdbx_description
1 polymer ?
#
loop_
_entity_poly.entity_id
_entity_poly.type
_entity_poly.pdbx_seq_one_letter_code
_entity_poly.pdbx_strand_id
1 'polypeptide(L)'
;MRALAVVMVLLLAGCGGGGSEPTAKPTVEKTTAKATAKPTIAAPSGKPAPEALSLFRCAKDSKGRWRASGTIANDGKTKATYQVTVYIGEATGSEEKAKTKQLPNIQAGGSAKFAIAKVPAPKDGGPCHVQVLRR
;
A
#
# COMPACT_ATOMS: atom_id res chain seq x y z
N MET A 1 -28.65 30.21 -21.24
CA MET A 1 -29.76 30.74 -20.41
C MET A 1 -29.88 29.93 -19.15
N ARG A 2 -29.91 30.63 -18.02
CA ARG A 2 -30.19 30.26 -16.63
C ARG A 2 -28.96 29.87 -15.78
N ALA A 3 -28.48 30.92 -15.16
CA ALA A 3 -27.74 30.97 -13.91
C ALA A 3 -28.62 30.52 -12.73
N LEU A 4 -28.02 29.90 -11.74
CA LEU A 4 -28.50 29.96 -10.35
C LEU A 4 -27.30 29.78 -9.42
N ALA A 5 -26.95 30.92 -8.83
CA ALA A 5 -26.04 31.02 -7.69
C ALA A 5 -26.84 30.69 -6.41
N VAL A 6 -26.27 29.92 -5.51
CA VAL A 6 -26.67 29.89 -4.11
C VAL A 6 -25.42 29.97 -3.25
N VAL A 7 -25.25 31.14 -2.68
CA VAL A 7 -24.34 31.47 -1.57
C VAL A 7 -25.02 31.03 -0.28
N MET A 8 -24.35 30.26 0.57
CA MET A 8 -24.74 30.09 1.96
C MET A 8 -23.51 30.13 2.87
N VAL A 9 -23.35 31.30 3.46
CA VAL A 9 -22.41 31.60 4.55
C VAL A 9 -23.06 31.15 5.85
N LEU A 10 -22.36 30.41 6.67
CA LEU A 10 -22.68 30.24 8.08
C LEU A 10 -21.38 30.28 8.92
N LEU A 11 -21.23 31.44 9.54
CA LEU A 11 -20.33 31.72 10.63
C LEU A 11 -20.89 31.13 11.94
N LEU A 12 -20.11 30.40 12.68
CA LEU A 12 -20.33 30.22 14.12
C LEU A 12 -18.98 30.24 14.85
N ALA A 13 -18.75 31.31 15.53
CA ALA A 13 -17.73 31.49 16.54
C ALA A 13 -18.17 30.77 17.83
N GLY A 14 -17.21 30.13 18.50
CA GLY A 14 -17.37 29.54 19.83
C GLY A 14 -16.09 29.68 20.63
N CYS A 15 -16.06 30.68 21.48
CA CYS A 15 -15.04 31.00 22.46
C CYS A 15 -15.29 30.24 23.77
N GLY A 16 -14.27 29.94 24.51
CA GLY A 16 -14.31 29.56 25.93
C GLY A 16 -13.28 28.46 26.21
N GLY A 17 -12.30 28.61 27.03
CA GLY A 17 -12.13 29.27 28.31
C GLY A 17 -11.45 28.30 29.22
N GLY A 18 -10.24 28.63 29.67
CA GLY A 18 -9.65 28.67 30.96
C GLY A 18 -9.64 27.42 31.85
N GLY A 19 -8.49 27.15 32.45
CA GLY A 19 -8.48 26.50 33.76
C GLY A 19 -7.24 25.68 34.08
N SER A 20 -6.23 26.32 34.63
CA SER A 20 -5.47 25.91 35.86
C SER A 20 -4.75 24.55 35.88
N GLU A 21 -3.45 24.64 35.92
CA GLU A 21 -2.50 23.73 36.58
C GLU A 21 -2.89 23.44 38.06
N PRO A 22 -2.64 22.24 38.56
CA PRO A 22 -1.52 22.15 39.49
C PRO A 22 -0.60 20.93 39.32
N THR A 23 0.64 21.21 39.48
CA THR A 23 1.79 20.40 39.83
C THR A 23 1.48 19.20 40.73
N ALA A 24 1.78 18.01 40.25
CA ALA A 24 2.10 16.89 41.12
C ALA A 24 3.10 15.96 40.42
N LYS A 25 4.32 15.98 40.93
CA LYS A 25 5.38 15.03 40.66
C LYS A 25 5.10 13.77 41.48
N PRO A 26 5.11 12.57 40.90
CA PRO A 26 5.72 11.45 41.59
C PRO A 26 6.68 10.66 40.71
N THR A 27 7.85 10.50 41.23
CA THR A 27 8.70 9.30 41.38
C THR A 27 8.73 8.29 40.22
N VAL A 28 9.91 8.26 39.64
CA VAL A 28 10.42 7.25 38.70
C VAL A 28 10.36 5.87 39.35
N GLU A 29 9.54 4.99 38.78
CA GLU A 29 9.73 3.56 38.93
C GLU A 29 10.18 2.97 37.58
N LYS A 30 11.47 2.63 37.55
CA LYS A 30 12.19 2.09 36.43
C LYS A 30 11.81 0.61 36.27
N THR A 31 10.71 0.33 35.59
CA THR A 31 10.40 -1.03 35.15
C THR A 31 10.97 -1.23 33.76
N THR A 32 12.10 -1.90 33.70
CA THR A 32 12.73 -2.37 32.46
C THR A 32 11.87 -3.48 31.85
N ALA A 33 10.85 -3.12 31.10
CA ALA A 33 10.16 -4.03 30.22
C ALA A 33 10.98 -4.15 28.94
N LYS A 34 11.66 -5.29 28.78
CA LYS A 34 12.30 -5.72 27.55
C LYS A 34 11.18 -5.88 26.49
N ALA A 35 10.89 -4.81 25.78
CA ALA A 35 10.00 -4.85 24.64
C ALA A 35 10.67 -5.68 23.56
N THR A 36 10.22 -6.91 23.38
CA THR A 36 10.47 -7.70 22.18
C THR A 36 9.80 -6.96 21.03
N ALA A 37 10.58 -6.21 20.30
CA ALA A 37 10.12 -5.50 19.12
C ALA A 37 9.64 -6.55 18.10
N LYS A 38 8.31 -6.70 18.00
CA LYS A 38 7.69 -7.36 16.87
C LYS A 38 8.17 -6.62 15.61
N PRO A 39 8.73 -7.31 14.59
CA PRO A 39 9.18 -6.63 13.38
C PRO A 39 7.97 -5.90 12.78
N THR A 40 7.97 -4.59 12.90
CA THR A 40 7.03 -3.74 12.20
C THR A 40 7.42 -3.81 10.72
N ILE A 41 6.66 -4.55 9.93
CA ILE A 41 6.78 -4.52 8.48
C ILE A 41 6.42 -3.09 8.11
N ALA A 42 7.41 -2.31 7.67
CA ALA A 42 7.18 -0.95 7.23
C ALA A 42 6.13 -0.98 6.12
N ALA A 43 5.08 -0.18 6.28
CA ALA A 43 4.06 -0.05 5.25
C ALA A 43 4.72 0.25 3.90
N PRO A 44 4.27 -0.36 2.81
CA PRO A 44 4.88 -0.17 1.51
C PRO A 44 4.84 1.31 1.15
N SER A 45 6.02 1.93 1.02
CA SER A 45 6.14 3.34 0.66
C SER A 45 5.99 3.50 -0.85
N GLY A 46 5.11 4.39 -1.30
CA GLY A 46 4.89 4.69 -2.71
C GLY A 46 3.47 5.17 -2.98
N LYS A 47 3.27 5.79 -4.13
CA LYS A 47 1.95 6.20 -4.60
C LYS A 47 1.28 5.02 -5.33
N PRO A 48 0.03 4.66 -5.01
CA PRO A 48 -0.71 3.66 -5.77
C PRO A 48 -0.77 4.04 -7.27
N ALA A 49 -0.52 3.08 -8.13
CA ALA A 49 -0.47 3.26 -9.57
C ALA A 49 -1.06 2.01 -10.31
N PRO A 50 -2.31 1.63 -10.02
CA PRO A 50 -2.92 0.47 -10.65
C PRO A 50 -3.07 0.63 -12.16
N GLU A 51 -3.21 1.85 -12.67
CA GLU A 51 -3.29 2.21 -14.08
C GLU A 51 -2.03 1.84 -14.88
N ALA A 52 -0.86 1.76 -14.20
CA ALA A 52 0.38 1.35 -14.85
C ALA A 52 0.40 -0.14 -15.23
N LEU A 53 -0.51 -0.96 -14.69
CA LEU A 53 -0.52 -2.40 -14.89
C LEU A 53 -1.36 -2.79 -16.10
N SER A 54 -0.77 -3.57 -17.00
CA SER A 54 -1.46 -4.17 -18.12
C SER A 54 -1.09 -5.66 -18.29
N LEU A 55 -1.90 -6.38 -19.03
CA LEU A 55 -1.68 -7.79 -19.37
C LEU A 55 -1.42 -8.68 -18.14
N PHE A 56 -2.06 -8.37 -17.01
CA PHE A 56 -1.89 -9.15 -15.79
C PHE A 56 -2.48 -10.55 -15.94
N ARG A 57 -1.70 -11.54 -15.56
CA ARG A 57 -2.09 -12.95 -15.50
C ARG A 57 -1.62 -13.54 -14.19
N CYS A 58 -2.49 -14.30 -13.55
CA CYS A 58 -2.18 -15.02 -12.33
C CYS A 58 -2.79 -16.41 -12.41
N ALA A 59 -1.94 -17.45 -12.37
CA ALA A 59 -2.39 -18.85 -12.55
C ALA A 59 -1.38 -19.82 -11.92
N LYS A 60 -1.81 -21.06 -11.73
CA LYS A 60 -0.92 -22.16 -11.38
C LYS A 60 -0.13 -22.62 -12.62
N ASP A 61 1.14 -22.92 -12.41
CA ASP A 61 1.97 -23.58 -13.42
C ASP A 61 1.65 -25.10 -13.51
N SER A 62 2.28 -25.82 -14.43
CA SER A 62 2.12 -27.26 -14.61
C SER A 62 2.51 -28.11 -13.39
N LYS A 63 3.21 -27.51 -12.43
CA LYS A 63 3.59 -28.11 -11.14
C LYS A 63 2.70 -27.66 -9.98
N GLY A 64 1.55 -27.02 -10.28
CA GLY A 64 0.59 -26.54 -9.29
C GLY A 64 1.04 -25.31 -8.50
N ARG A 65 2.14 -24.66 -8.87
CA ARG A 65 2.67 -23.48 -8.17
C ARG A 65 2.13 -22.20 -8.76
N TRP A 66 1.67 -21.30 -7.92
CA TRP A 66 1.17 -20.01 -8.34
C TRP A 66 2.26 -19.12 -8.95
N ARG A 67 1.90 -18.46 -10.05
CA ARG A 67 2.74 -17.50 -10.77
C ARG A 67 1.90 -16.30 -11.16
N ALA A 68 2.52 -15.13 -11.13
CA ALA A 68 1.93 -13.91 -11.66
C ALA A 68 2.87 -13.30 -12.69
N SER A 69 2.32 -12.66 -13.70
CA SER A 69 3.07 -11.92 -14.72
C SER A 69 2.24 -10.76 -15.25
N GLY A 70 2.90 -9.78 -15.83
CA GLY A 70 2.24 -8.63 -16.42
C GLY A 70 3.25 -7.65 -16.99
N THR A 71 2.75 -6.50 -17.39
CA THR A 71 3.55 -5.38 -17.90
C THR A 71 3.22 -4.14 -17.11
N ILE A 72 4.24 -3.40 -16.69
CA ILE A 72 4.11 -2.07 -16.09
C ILE A 72 4.52 -1.04 -17.13
N ALA A 73 3.65 -0.08 -17.41
CA ALA A 73 3.93 1.07 -18.25
C ALA A 73 4.17 2.31 -17.38
N ASN A 74 5.11 3.16 -17.75
CA ASN A 74 5.35 4.44 -17.13
C ASN A 74 4.86 5.57 -18.04
N ASP A 75 3.60 5.93 -17.91
CA ASP A 75 2.99 7.04 -18.67
C ASP A 75 3.37 8.43 -18.12
N GLY A 76 4.19 8.46 -17.09
CA GLY A 76 4.70 9.70 -16.50
C GLY A 76 5.78 10.36 -17.37
N LYS A 77 6.08 11.62 -17.06
CA LYS A 77 7.09 12.42 -17.78
C LYS A 77 8.53 12.17 -17.32
N THR A 78 8.73 11.41 -16.25
CA THR A 78 10.05 11.15 -15.67
C THR A 78 10.24 9.67 -15.45
N LYS A 79 11.50 9.25 -15.42
CA LYS A 79 11.89 7.89 -15.03
C LYS A 79 11.34 7.55 -13.64
N ALA A 80 10.83 6.35 -13.47
CA ALA A 80 10.24 5.90 -12.21
C ALA A 80 10.60 4.45 -11.88
N THR A 81 10.53 4.11 -10.60
CA THR A 81 10.61 2.75 -10.09
C THR A 81 9.21 2.30 -9.67
N TYR A 82 8.86 1.09 -10.01
CA TYR A 82 7.59 0.50 -9.59
C TYR A 82 7.83 -0.71 -8.70
N GLN A 83 6.93 -0.90 -7.76
CA GLN A 83 6.87 -2.09 -6.92
C GLN A 83 5.56 -2.81 -7.20
N VAL A 84 5.67 -4.09 -7.57
CA VAL A 84 4.51 -4.96 -7.77
C VAL A 84 4.48 -5.97 -6.65
N THR A 85 3.39 -6.03 -5.91
CA THR A 85 3.14 -7.00 -4.83
C THR A 85 1.96 -7.88 -5.22
N VAL A 86 2.12 -9.19 -5.12
CA VAL A 86 1.08 -10.18 -5.45
C VAL A 86 0.87 -11.10 -4.26
N TYR A 87 -0.38 -11.37 -3.93
CA TYR A 87 -0.77 -12.38 -2.95
C TYR A 87 -1.99 -13.17 -3.42
N ILE A 88 -2.15 -14.38 -2.86
CA ILE A 88 -3.27 -15.30 -3.14
C ILE A 88 -4.03 -15.53 -1.85
N GLY A 89 -5.35 -15.40 -1.89
CA GLY A 89 -6.24 -15.61 -0.75
C GLY A 89 -7.24 -14.49 -0.57
N GLU A 90 -7.91 -14.47 0.56
CA GLU A 90 -8.88 -13.42 0.90
C GLU A 90 -8.21 -12.05 1.02
N ALA A 91 -8.94 -10.98 0.67
CA ALA A 91 -8.43 -9.60 0.67
C ALA A 91 -7.97 -9.12 2.08
N THR A 92 -8.48 -9.75 3.13
CA THR A 92 -8.11 -9.51 4.54
C THR A 92 -6.98 -10.40 5.02
N GLY A 93 -6.41 -11.22 4.14
CA GLY A 93 -5.30 -12.12 4.46
C GLY A 93 -4.04 -11.38 4.88
N SER A 94 -3.23 -12.01 5.71
CA SER A 94 -1.97 -11.44 6.18
C SER A 94 -1.01 -11.21 5.02
N GLU A 95 -0.47 -10.01 4.92
CA GLU A 95 0.56 -9.62 3.93
C GLU A 95 1.85 -10.46 4.02
N GLU A 96 2.00 -11.25 5.09
CA GLU A 96 3.14 -12.14 5.31
C GLU A 96 3.37 -13.16 4.19
N LYS A 97 2.34 -13.42 3.39
CA LYS A 97 2.40 -14.35 2.25
C LYS A 97 2.48 -13.64 0.90
N ALA A 98 2.58 -12.32 0.87
CA ALA A 98 2.72 -11.57 -0.36
C ALA A 98 4.14 -11.73 -0.95
N LYS A 99 4.22 -11.69 -2.27
CA LYS A 99 5.49 -11.63 -2.98
C LYS A 99 5.63 -10.33 -3.74
N THR A 100 6.76 -9.66 -3.54
CA THR A 100 7.03 -8.35 -4.11
C THR A 100 8.17 -8.41 -5.11
N LYS A 101 8.05 -7.65 -6.20
CA LYS A 101 9.10 -7.41 -7.19
C LYS A 101 9.23 -5.92 -7.47
N GLN A 102 10.45 -5.44 -7.48
CA GLN A 102 10.77 -4.08 -7.93
C GLN A 102 11.14 -4.08 -9.41
N LEU A 103 10.72 -3.04 -10.10
CA LEU A 103 11.02 -2.74 -11.50
C LEU A 103 11.66 -1.34 -11.54
N PRO A 104 12.98 -1.27 -11.40
CA PRO A 104 13.66 0.02 -11.29
C PRO A 104 13.80 0.70 -12.65
N ASN A 105 13.84 2.03 -12.61
CA ASN A 105 14.28 2.85 -13.73
C ASN A 105 13.52 2.70 -15.05
N ILE A 106 12.20 2.49 -15.00
CA ILE A 106 11.38 2.51 -16.22
C ILE A 106 11.36 3.94 -16.76
N GLN A 107 11.82 4.14 -17.99
CA GLN A 107 11.87 5.45 -18.63
C GLN A 107 10.45 6.02 -18.83
N ALA A 108 10.36 7.35 -18.99
CA ALA A 108 9.12 8.00 -19.39
C ALA A 108 8.61 7.41 -20.72
N GLY A 109 7.34 7.05 -20.80
CA GLY A 109 6.73 6.37 -21.94
C GLY A 109 7.20 4.93 -22.16
N GLY A 110 8.06 4.40 -21.30
CA GLY A 110 8.58 3.04 -21.38
C GLY A 110 7.75 2.03 -20.63
N SER A 111 8.06 0.74 -20.86
CA SER A 111 7.39 -0.35 -20.15
C SER A 111 8.38 -1.45 -19.75
N ALA A 112 8.02 -2.23 -18.73
CA ALA A 112 8.78 -3.39 -18.28
C ALA A 112 7.87 -4.57 -17.99
N LYS A 113 8.24 -5.76 -18.46
CA LYS A 113 7.56 -7.01 -18.14
C LYS A 113 8.06 -7.55 -16.81
N PHE A 114 7.16 -8.14 -16.05
CA PHE A 114 7.52 -8.84 -14.82
C PHE A 114 6.95 -10.25 -14.78
N ALA A 115 7.63 -11.10 -14.03
CA ALA A 115 7.14 -12.40 -13.62
C ALA A 115 7.54 -12.65 -12.16
N ILE A 116 6.60 -13.16 -11.36
CA ILE A 116 6.77 -13.55 -9.97
C ILE A 116 6.38 -15.03 -9.88
N ALA A 117 7.35 -15.88 -9.61
CA ALA A 117 7.15 -17.31 -9.48
C ALA A 117 6.99 -17.72 -8.01
N LYS A 118 6.34 -18.86 -7.75
CA LYS A 118 6.15 -19.44 -6.41
C LYS A 118 5.50 -18.44 -5.46
N VAL A 119 4.41 -17.79 -5.89
CA VAL A 119 3.61 -16.94 -4.99
C VAL A 119 3.00 -17.85 -3.94
N PRO A 120 3.21 -17.57 -2.62
CA PRO A 120 2.58 -18.35 -1.57
C PRO A 120 1.07 -18.29 -1.68
N ALA A 121 0.40 -19.38 -1.39
CA ALA A 121 -1.07 -19.45 -1.40
C ALA A 121 -1.58 -20.35 -0.28
N PRO A 122 -2.80 -20.13 0.22
CA PRO A 122 -3.48 -21.08 1.09
C PRO A 122 -3.63 -22.44 0.40
N LYS A 123 -3.83 -23.49 1.18
CA LYS A 123 -4.01 -24.87 0.68
C LYS A 123 -5.14 -24.93 -0.36
N ASP A 124 -6.23 -24.23 -0.09
CA ASP A 124 -7.42 -24.20 -0.94
C ASP A 124 -7.33 -23.20 -2.09
N GLY A 125 -6.21 -22.46 -2.16
CA GLY A 125 -6.03 -21.40 -3.14
C GLY A 125 -6.75 -20.10 -2.76
N GLY A 126 -7.33 -19.43 -3.75
CA GLY A 126 -8.09 -18.20 -3.55
C GLY A 126 -7.93 -17.22 -4.70
N PRO A 127 -8.57 -16.06 -4.60
CA PRO A 127 -8.40 -14.98 -5.57
C PRO A 127 -6.96 -14.46 -5.56
N CYS A 128 -6.51 -13.98 -6.71
CA CYS A 128 -5.20 -13.39 -6.88
C CYS A 128 -5.33 -11.87 -6.83
N HIS A 129 -4.61 -11.25 -5.93
CA HIS A 129 -4.58 -9.81 -5.74
C HIS A 129 -3.22 -9.25 -6.17
N VAL A 130 -3.25 -8.07 -6.78
CA VAL A 130 -2.05 -7.35 -7.19
C VAL A 130 -2.14 -5.89 -6.73
N GLN A 131 -1.04 -5.41 -6.20
CA GLN A 131 -0.84 -4.01 -5.85
C GLN A 131 0.36 -3.47 -6.63
N VAL A 132 0.21 -2.28 -7.19
CA VAL A 132 1.29 -1.56 -7.87
C VAL A 132 1.50 -0.23 -7.17
N LEU A 133 2.74 0.04 -6.80
CA LEU A 133 3.17 1.31 -6.22
C LEU A 133 4.25 1.94 -7.10
N ARG A 134 4.12 3.24 -7.37
CA ARG A 134 5.15 4.08 -7.98
C ARG A 134 5.99 4.74 -6.88
N ARG A 135 7.32 4.68 -7.02
CA ARG A 135 8.32 5.24 -6.09
C ARG A 135 9.14 6.33 -6.78
#